data_53f71a8339ddea1a58acfdb698df8247
#
_entry.id   53f71a8339ddea1a58acfdb698df8247
#
_cell.length_a   1.000
_cell.length_b   1.000
_cell.length_c   1.000
_cell.angle_alpha   90.00
_cell.angle_beta   90.00
_cell.angle_gamma   90.00
#
_symmetry.space_group_name_H-M   'P 1'
#
loop_
_entity.id
_entity.type
_entity.pdbx_description
1 polymer ?
#
loop_
_entity_poly.entity_id
_entity_poly.type
_entity_poly.pdbx_seq_one_letter_code
_entity_poly.pdbx_strand_id
1 'polypeptide(L)'
;VRSRRWPVIAMIGLALAIGAGANAVEQNHLASGWHTVARGDEGGDLTVGNLQVHVHGAVASPVLDDDEPVTSPGSFVLVDLSYATTDSWFLPESPVLVDGDGREYTEPSGFGSAGGVWMAGPDIWYRGGLLFEVPTDVVDDLSIEFRPERTQALLPSTVLRVPLTVSLSAEPLVLGYPTVLAEGER
;
A
#
# COMPACT_ATOMS: atom_id res chain seq x y z
N VAL A 1 49.38 17.00 36.15
CA VAL A 1 48.27 17.78 35.50
C VAL A 1 47.70 17.12 34.21
N ARG A 2 48.24 15.94 33.79
CA ARG A 2 47.90 15.31 32.49
C ARG A 2 46.67 14.38 32.50
N SER A 3 46.17 13.97 33.65
CA SER A 3 45.13 12.91 33.75
C SER A 3 43.66 13.39 33.66
N ARG A 4 43.40 14.71 33.76
CA ARG A 4 42.03 15.25 33.82
C ARG A 4 41.36 15.49 32.47
N ARG A 5 42.10 15.38 31.37
CA ARG A 5 41.57 15.63 30.00
C ARG A 5 40.95 14.37 29.34
N TRP A 6 41.35 13.20 29.75
CA TRP A 6 40.89 11.92 29.20
C TRP A 6 39.38 11.68 29.41
N PRO A 7 38.80 11.90 30.63
CA PRO A 7 37.35 11.67 30.80
C PRO A 7 36.50 12.68 30.01
N VAL A 8 36.99 13.89 29.80
CA VAL A 8 36.28 14.88 28.97
C VAL A 8 36.25 14.48 27.51
N ILE A 9 37.38 13.98 26.96
CA ILE A 9 37.46 13.49 25.59
C ILE A 9 36.57 12.25 25.42
N ALA A 10 36.57 11.34 26.40
CA ALA A 10 35.69 10.16 26.37
C ALA A 10 34.20 10.53 26.40
N MET A 11 33.81 11.53 27.23
CA MET A 11 32.41 12.01 27.25
C MET A 11 31.99 12.68 25.94
N ILE A 12 32.87 13.47 25.32
CA ILE A 12 32.58 14.09 24.01
C ILE A 12 32.43 13.00 22.94
N GLY A 13 33.32 12.01 22.91
CA GLY A 13 33.24 10.89 22.00
C GLY A 13 31.94 10.09 22.14
N LEU A 14 31.51 9.82 23.37
CA LEU A 14 30.26 9.14 23.69
C LEU A 14 29.05 9.96 23.26
N ALA A 15 29.03 11.27 23.52
CA ALA A 15 27.95 12.16 23.13
C ALA A 15 27.83 12.26 21.60
N LEU A 16 28.96 12.30 20.88
CA LEU A 16 28.96 12.29 19.41
C LEU A 16 28.48 10.95 18.85
N ALA A 17 28.85 9.82 19.44
CA ALA A 17 28.41 8.50 19.05
C ALA A 17 26.88 8.31 19.25
N ILE A 18 26.37 8.78 20.41
CA ILE A 18 24.92 8.76 20.67
C ILE A 18 24.18 9.68 19.69
N GLY A 19 24.68 10.89 19.45
CA GLY A 19 24.09 11.83 18.52
C GLY A 19 24.08 11.32 17.07
N ALA A 20 25.18 10.71 16.63
CA ALA A 20 25.26 10.09 15.30
C ALA A 20 24.33 8.87 15.17
N GLY A 21 24.24 8.05 16.23
CA GLY A 21 23.32 6.90 16.28
C GLY A 21 21.85 7.34 16.25
N ALA A 22 21.47 8.35 17.03
CA ALA A 22 20.12 8.91 17.03
C ALA A 22 19.75 9.50 15.66
N ASN A 23 20.68 10.27 15.05
CA ASN A 23 20.46 10.85 13.73
C ASN A 23 20.34 9.79 12.61
N ALA A 24 21.11 8.70 12.68
CA ALA A 24 21.01 7.60 11.73
C ALA A 24 19.68 6.85 11.86
N VAL A 25 19.20 6.65 13.09
CA VAL A 25 17.87 6.06 13.36
C VAL A 25 16.77 6.98 12.84
N GLU A 26 16.85 8.28 13.11
CA GLU A 26 15.87 9.27 12.65
C GLU A 26 15.84 9.38 11.12
N GLN A 27 17.00 9.40 10.46
CA GLN A 27 17.08 9.43 9.00
C GLN A 27 16.51 8.16 8.37
N ASN A 28 16.74 6.99 8.97
CA ASN A 28 16.19 5.73 8.47
C ASN A 28 14.66 5.69 8.67
N HIS A 29 14.14 6.21 9.77
CA HIS A 29 12.71 6.34 10.02
C HIS A 29 12.05 7.37 9.11
N LEU A 30 12.70 8.49 8.82
CA LEU A 30 12.18 9.51 7.90
C LEU A 30 12.20 9.01 6.46
N ALA A 31 13.18 8.21 6.06
CA ALA A 31 13.28 7.63 4.73
C ALA A 31 12.28 6.48 4.50
N SER A 32 11.97 5.67 5.52
CA SER A 32 11.03 4.56 5.44
C SER A 32 9.57 4.97 5.71
N GLY A 33 9.30 6.24 6.02
CA GLY A 33 8.00 6.71 6.52
C GLY A 33 7.67 6.07 7.88
N TRP A 34 7.42 6.88 8.88
CA TRP A 34 7.05 6.41 10.23
C TRP A 34 5.69 5.73 10.17
N HIS A 35 5.67 4.42 9.97
CA HIS A 35 4.42 3.66 9.98
C HIS A 35 4.59 2.31 10.71
N THR A 36 3.51 1.88 11.33
CA THR A 36 3.36 0.53 11.83
C THR A 36 2.54 -0.28 10.83
N VAL A 37 2.97 -1.50 10.54
CA VAL A 37 2.26 -2.40 9.63
C VAL A 37 1.27 -3.24 10.43
N ALA A 38 -0.03 -2.99 10.24
CA ALA A 38 -1.08 -3.93 10.61
C ALA A 38 -1.23 -4.96 9.49
N ARG A 39 -1.47 -6.21 9.84
CA ARG A 39 -1.69 -7.30 8.87
C ARG A 39 -3.16 -7.70 8.86
N GLY A 40 -3.68 -7.96 7.68
CA GLY A 40 -5.00 -8.51 7.45
C GLY A 40 -4.92 -9.70 6.51
N ASP A 41 -6.03 -10.39 6.35
CA ASP A 41 -6.16 -11.55 5.47
C ASP A 41 -7.19 -11.25 4.37
N GLU A 42 -7.02 -11.84 3.19
CA GLU A 42 -8.04 -11.85 2.15
C GLU A 42 -9.36 -12.41 2.66
N GLY A 43 -10.48 -11.89 2.17
CA GLY A 43 -11.82 -12.30 2.58
C GLY A 43 -12.25 -11.79 3.96
N GLY A 44 -11.43 -11.00 4.65
CA GLY A 44 -11.76 -10.36 5.91
C GLY A 44 -12.20 -8.92 5.76
N ASP A 45 -13.13 -8.46 6.61
CA ASP A 45 -13.46 -7.03 6.74
C ASP A 45 -12.37 -6.36 7.58
N LEU A 46 -11.65 -5.41 7.00
CA LEU A 46 -10.49 -4.77 7.57
C LEU A 46 -10.72 -3.27 7.70
N THR A 47 -10.07 -2.63 8.67
CA THR A 47 -10.16 -1.18 8.87
C THR A 47 -8.77 -0.60 9.14
N VAL A 48 -8.46 0.51 8.47
CA VAL A 48 -7.26 1.31 8.73
C VAL A 48 -7.64 2.80 8.67
N GLY A 49 -7.45 3.51 9.78
CA GLY A 49 -8.00 4.87 9.91
C GLY A 49 -9.51 4.86 9.68
N ASN A 50 -9.99 5.66 8.76
CA ASN A 50 -11.40 5.73 8.38
C ASN A 50 -11.76 4.81 7.20
N LEU A 51 -10.77 4.16 6.58
CA LEU A 51 -10.98 3.25 5.45
C LEU A 51 -11.41 1.88 5.95
N GLN A 52 -12.51 1.40 5.43
CA GLN A 52 -12.96 0.00 5.52
C GLN A 52 -12.68 -0.67 4.18
N VAL A 53 -12.11 -1.87 4.19
CA VAL A 53 -11.76 -2.61 2.98
C VAL A 53 -11.97 -4.11 3.15
N HIS A 54 -12.41 -4.75 2.06
CA HIS A 54 -12.51 -6.20 1.94
C HIS A 54 -11.81 -6.60 0.63
N VAL A 55 -10.72 -7.33 0.72
CA VAL A 55 -9.94 -7.80 -0.44
C VAL A 55 -10.48 -9.17 -0.84
N HIS A 56 -11.00 -9.28 -2.06
CA HIS A 56 -11.58 -10.54 -2.59
C HIS A 56 -10.52 -11.46 -3.19
N GLY A 57 -9.40 -10.91 -3.68
CA GLY A 57 -8.30 -11.62 -4.30
C GLY A 57 -7.69 -10.83 -5.44
N ALA A 58 -6.81 -11.48 -6.20
CA ALA A 58 -6.16 -10.86 -7.35
C ALA A 58 -6.03 -11.83 -8.53
N VAL A 59 -6.02 -11.26 -9.74
CA VAL A 59 -5.81 -12.01 -10.98
C VAL A 59 -4.69 -11.33 -11.76
N ALA A 60 -3.75 -12.12 -12.30
CA ALA A 60 -2.67 -11.62 -13.14
C ALA A 60 -2.78 -12.14 -14.58
N SER A 61 -2.47 -11.26 -15.54
CA SER A 61 -2.37 -11.60 -16.96
C SER A 61 -1.32 -10.71 -17.62
N PRO A 62 -0.60 -11.19 -18.64
CA PRO A 62 0.28 -10.34 -19.44
C PRO A 62 -0.49 -9.38 -20.36
N VAL A 63 -1.82 -9.52 -20.48
CA VAL A 63 -2.65 -8.74 -21.41
C VAL A 63 -3.77 -8.05 -20.66
N LEU A 64 -3.95 -6.76 -20.94
CA LEU A 64 -5.07 -5.93 -20.50
C LEU A 64 -5.93 -5.60 -21.72
N ASP A 65 -7.25 -5.71 -21.60
CA ASP A 65 -8.23 -5.24 -22.58
C ASP A 65 -8.67 -3.81 -22.22
N ASP A 66 -8.08 -2.83 -22.89
CA ASP A 66 -8.33 -1.38 -22.71
C ASP A 66 -8.62 -0.79 -24.12
N ASP A 67 -9.86 -0.94 -24.61
CA ASP A 67 -10.29 -0.63 -25.98
C ASP A 67 -9.50 -1.40 -27.07
N GLU A 68 -8.18 -1.49 -26.92
CA GLU A 68 -7.28 -2.37 -27.69
C GLU A 68 -6.45 -3.21 -26.72
N PRO A 69 -6.14 -4.48 -27.03
CA PRO A 69 -5.33 -5.33 -26.18
C PRO A 69 -3.91 -4.75 -25.98
N VAL A 70 -3.55 -4.47 -24.75
CA VAL A 70 -2.23 -3.99 -24.35
C VAL A 70 -1.45 -5.14 -23.70
N THR A 71 -0.21 -5.36 -24.13
CA THR A 71 0.65 -6.40 -23.59
C THR A 71 1.77 -5.79 -22.75
N SER A 72 1.93 -6.27 -21.52
CA SER A 72 3.04 -5.92 -20.64
C SER A 72 4.24 -6.84 -20.87
N PRO A 73 5.48 -6.34 -20.76
CA PRO A 73 6.67 -7.19 -20.62
C PRO A 73 6.72 -7.93 -19.27
N GLY A 74 5.96 -7.47 -18.28
CA GLY A 74 5.72 -8.11 -16.99
C GLY A 74 4.35 -8.77 -16.95
N SER A 75 3.60 -8.47 -15.90
CA SER A 75 2.22 -8.91 -15.69
C SER A 75 1.38 -7.75 -15.17
N PHE A 76 0.20 -7.59 -15.73
CA PHE A 76 -0.84 -6.79 -15.09
C PHE A 76 -1.45 -7.61 -13.96
N VAL A 77 -1.68 -6.98 -12.82
CA VAL A 77 -2.34 -7.56 -11.65
C VAL A 77 -3.57 -6.71 -11.34
N LEU A 78 -4.74 -7.33 -11.40
CA LEU A 78 -6.01 -6.72 -11.02
C LEU A 78 -6.41 -7.22 -9.65
N VAL A 79 -6.43 -6.33 -8.66
CA VAL A 79 -6.89 -6.64 -7.30
C VAL A 79 -8.35 -6.27 -7.17
N ASP A 80 -9.21 -7.26 -6.90
CA ASP A 80 -10.65 -7.08 -6.66
C ASP A 80 -10.89 -6.79 -5.19
N LEU A 81 -11.53 -5.67 -4.88
CA LEU A 81 -11.80 -5.26 -3.52
C LEU A 81 -13.10 -4.49 -3.37
N SER A 82 -13.66 -4.54 -2.18
CA SER A 82 -14.74 -3.66 -1.76
C SER A 82 -14.24 -2.68 -0.71
N TYR A 83 -14.76 -1.45 -0.71
CA TYR A 83 -14.32 -0.39 0.18
C TYR A 83 -15.44 0.57 0.58
N ALA A 84 -15.31 1.12 1.77
CA ALA A 84 -16.19 2.14 2.34
C ALA A 84 -15.39 3.03 3.31
N THR A 85 -16.05 4.01 3.91
CA THR A 85 -15.48 4.79 5.02
C THR A 85 -16.37 4.71 6.25
N THR A 86 -15.83 5.10 7.42
CA THR A 86 -16.58 5.01 8.69
C THR A 86 -17.36 6.27 9.03
N ASP A 87 -16.92 7.47 8.59
CA ASP A 87 -17.51 8.74 9.11
C ASP A 87 -17.78 9.81 8.05
N SER A 88 -16.87 10.11 7.17
CA SER A 88 -16.99 11.19 6.18
C SER A 88 -16.45 10.76 4.83
N TRP A 89 -16.83 11.49 3.78
CA TRP A 89 -16.22 11.30 2.46
C TRP A 89 -14.70 11.42 2.58
N PHE A 90 -14.04 10.37 2.22
CA PHE A 90 -12.61 10.20 2.38
C PHE A 90 -11.99 9.76 1.05
N LEU A 91 -10.90 10.41 0.69
CA LEU A 91 -10.06 10.02 -0.43
C LEU A 91 -8.76 9.45 0.14
N PRO A 92 -8.62 8.12 0.22
CA PRO A 92 -7.39 7.52 0.73
C PRO A 92 -6.22 7.79 -0.23
N GLU A 93 -5.00 7.70 0.27
CA GLU A 93 -3.83 7.58 -0.62
C GLU A 93 -4.02 6.33 -1.50
N SER A 94 -3.59 6.40 -2.75
CA SER A 94 -3.63 5.24 -3.65
C SER A 94 -2.89 4.08 -3.04
N PRO A 95 -3.51 2.90 -2.95
CA PRO A 95 -2.82 1.70 -2.47
C PRO A 95 -1.63 1.36 -3.36
N VAL A 96 -0.69 0.61 -2.79
CA VAL A 96 0.46 0.10 -3.52
C VAL A 96 0.52 -1.42 -3.39
N LEU A 97 1.05 -2.11 -4.41
CA LEU A 97 1.52 -3.47 -4.22
C LEU A 97 2.94 -3.44 -3.68
N VAL A 98 3.23 -4.41 -2.80
CA VAL A 98 4.56 -4.59 -2.21
C VAL A 98 4.96 -6.05 -2.40
N ASP A 99 6.16 -6.30 -2.94
CA ASP A 99 6.70 -7.66 -3.06
C ASP A 99 7.48 -8.09 -1.81
N GLY A 100 7.96 -9.33 -1.81
CA GLY A 100 8.73 -9.90 -0.70
C GLY A 100 10.05 -9.19 -0.42
N ASP A 101 10.62 -8.48 -1.39
CA ASP A 101 11.82 -7.66 -1.23
C ASP A 101 11.49 -6.23 -0.73
N GLY A 102 10.21 -5.89 -0.61
CA GLY A 102 9.73 -4.57 -0.17
C GLY A 102 9.73 -3.51 -1.28
N ARG A 103 9.78 -3.91 -2.57
CA ARG A 103 9.60 -2.99 -3.69
C ARG A 103 8.13 -2.63 -3.83
N GLU A 104 7.86 -1.36 -4.08
CA GLU A 104 6.50 -0.83 -4.22
C GLU A 104 6.14 -0.64 -5.70
N TYR A 105 4.92 -1.04 -6.05
CA TYR A 105 4.33 -0.86 -7.37
C TYR A 105 3.06 -0.04 -7.23
N THR A 106 2.97 1.03 -8.00
CA THR A 106 1.82 1.93 -8.02
C THR A 106 0.92 1.63 -9.22
N GLU A 107 -0.31 2.12 -9.20
CA GLU A 107 -1.19 2.05 -10.37
C GLU A 107 -0.50 2.67 -11.59
N PRO A 108 -0.49 1.99 -12.74
CA PRO A 108 0.09 2.52 -13.96
C PRO A 108 -0.72 3.71 -14.46
N SER A 109 -0.04 4.76 -14.91
CA SER A 109 -0.68 5.92 -15.51
C SER A 109 -1.07 5.64 -16.97
N GLY A 110 -2.27 6.03 -17.37
CA GLY A 110 -2.68 6.03 -18.78
C GLY A 110 -3.63 4.90 -19.19
N PHE A 111 -3.96 3.99 -18.31
CA PHE A 111 -4.99 2.98 -18.55
C PHE A 111 -6.31 3.44 -17.93
N GLY A 112 -7.32 3.62 -18.74
CA GLY A 112 -8.71 3.85 -18.41
C GLY A 112 -9.01 4.71 -17.19
N SER A 113 -10.14 5.31 -17.12
CA SER A 113 -10.52 6.16 -15.98
C SER A 113 -10.98 5.38 -14.74
N ALA A 114 -10.89 4.04 -14.76
CA ALA A 114 -11.40 3.21 -13.68
C ALA A 114 -10.51 3.23 -12.42
N GLY A 115 -9.21 3.52 -12.57
CA GLY A 115 -8.27 3.62 -11.44
C GLY A 115 -8.20 4.99 -10.77
N GLY A 116 -8.96 5.96 -11.23
CA GLY A 116 -8.62 7.34 -10.91
C GLY A 116 -9.12 7.91 -9.61
N VAL A 117 -10.26 7.49 -9.08
CA VAL A 117 -10.83 8.17 -7.90
C VAL A 117 -11.74 7.21 -7.15
N TRP A 118 -11.23 6.59 -6.14
CA TRP A 118 -12.10 5.88 -5.24
C TRP A 118 -12.48 6.75 -4.03
N MET A 119 -13.60 7.41 -4.19
CA MET A 119 -14.24 8.12 -3.09
C MET A 119 -15.33 7.22 -2.52
N ALA A 120 -15.31 7.04 -1.21
CA ALA A 120 -16.33 6.29 -0.52
C ALA A 120 -17.04 7.19 0.50
N GLY A 121 -18.36 7.07 0.59
CA GLY A 121 -19.15 7.70 1.65
C GLY A 121 -19.22 6.80 2.88
N PRO A 122 -19.69 7.37 4.02
CA PRO A 122 -19.88 6.59 5.24
C PRO A 122 -20.81 5.40 5.02
N ASP A 123 -20.31 4.22 5.34
CA ASP A 123 -21.04 2.93 5.25
C ASP A 123 -21.64 2.61 3.86
N ILE A 124 -21.21 3.33 2.81
CA ILE A 124 -21.58 3.02 1.43
C ILE A 124 -20.44 2.22 0.81
N TRP A 125 -20.69 0.94 0.58
CA TRP A 125 -19.73 0.04 0.02
C TRP A 125 -19.72 0.09 -1.51
N TYR A 126 -18.51 0.15 -2.04
CA TYR A 126 -18.23 0.07 -3.48
C TYR A 126 -17.37 -1.17 -3.72
N ARG A 127 -17.54 -1.82 -4.87
CA ARG A 127 -16.65 -2.88 -5.35
C ARG A 127 -16.03 -2.46 -6.66
N GLY A 128 -14.72 -2.65 -6.78
CA GLY A 128 -13.96 -2.33 -7.98
C GLY A 128 -12.62 -2.99 -8.01
N GLY A 129 -11.93 -2.84 -9.13
CA GLY A 129 -10.58 -3.36 -9.34
C GLY A 129 -9.54 -2.26 -9.29
N LEU A 130 -8.39 -2.56 -8.68
CA LEU A 130 -7.18 -1.75 -8.79
C LEU A 130 -6.19 -2.48 -9.70
N LEU A 131 -5.68 -1.77 -10.71
CA LEU A 131 -4.75 -2.31 -11.67
C LEU A 131 -3.32 -1.94 -11.28
N PHE A 132 -2.40 -2.91 -11.40
CA PHE A 132 -0.97 -2.71 -11.22
C PHE A 132 -0.21 -3.39 -12.33
N GLU A 133 1.03 -2.97 -12.55
CA GLU A 133 1.98 -3.64 -13.45
C GLU A 133 3.23 -4.02 -12.65
N VAL A 134 3.57 -5.31 -12.66
CA VAL A 134 4.67 -5.86 -11.89
C VAL A 134 5.54 -6.80 -12.75
N PRO A 135 6.82 -7.03 -12.39
CA PRO A 135 7.60 -8.11 -12.98
C PRO A 135 6.94 -9.47 -12.75
N THR A 136 7.02 -10.36 -13.75
CA THR A 136 6.34 -11.67 -13.68
C THR A 136 6.88 -12.58 -12.57
N ASP A 137 8.14 -12.40 -12.19
CA ASP A 137 8.82 -13.20 -11.17
C ASP A 137 8.41 -12.89 -9.72
N VAL A 138 7.67 -11.79 -9.49
CA VAL A 138 7.21 -11.41 -8.15
C VAL A 138 5.71 -11.66 -7.92
N VAL A 139 4.98 -12.11 -8.93
CA VAL A 139 3.51 -12.27 -8.88
C VAL A 139 3.05 -13.16 -7.72
N ASP A 140 3.83 -14.16 -7.34
CA ASP A 140 3.46 -15.13 -6.28
C ASP A 140 3.76 -14.61 -4.86
N ASP A 141 4.38 -13.43 -4.70
CA ASP A 141 4.79 -12.88 -3.39
C ASP A 141 4.39 -11.41 -3.27
N LEU A 142 3.13 -11.12 -3.56
CA LEU A 142 2.57 -9.77 -3.50
C LEU A 142 1.69 -9.57 -2.26
N SER A 143 1.71 -8.36 -1.76
CA SER A 143 0.76 -7.85 -0.78
C SER A 143 0.22 -6.51 -1.24
N ILE A 144 -1.05 -6.21 -0.97
CA ILE A 144 -1.57 -4.86 -1.13
C ILE A 144 -1.43 -4.09 0.18
N GLU A 145 -0.98 -2.84 0.10
CA GLU A 145 -0.81 -1.96 1.24
C GLU A 145 -1.72 -0.73 1.12
N PHE A 146 -2.57 -0.54 2.14
CA PHE A 146 -3.47 0.59 2.25
C PHE A 146 -2.89 1.61 3.23
N ARG A 147 -2.80 2.86 2.78
CA ARG A 147 -2.26 3.98 3.55
C ARG A 147 -3.38 4.97 3.87
N PRO A 148 -3.73 5.16 5.15
CA PRO A 148 -4.70 6.19 5.51
C PRO A 148 -4.12 7.57 5.26
N GLU A 149 -4.97 8.55 5.05
CA GLU A 149 -4.55 9.96 4.95
C GLU A 149 -3.78 10.37 6.22
N ARG A 150 -2.65 11.02 6.03
CA ARG A 150 -1.83 11.52 7.14
C ARG A 150 -2.47 12.79 7.70
N THR A 151 -3.26 12.65 8.74
CA THR A 151 -3.85 13.81 9.44
C THR A 151 -2.87 14.55 10.33
N GLN A 152 -1.72 13.93 10.71
CA GLN A 152 -0.72 14.55 11.58
C GLN A 152 0.70 14.11 11.19
N ALA A 153 1.50 15.07 10.75
CA ALA A 153 2.88 14.85 10.27
C ALA A 153 3.88 14.33 11.35
N LEU A 154 3.50 14.31 12.61
CA LEU A 154 4.37 13.94 13.73
C LEU A 154 4.04 12.62 14.42
N LEU A 155 2.95 11.96 14.03
CA LEU A 155 2.57 10.66 14.61
C LEU A 155 2.79 9.54 13.58
N PRO A 156 3.28 8.37 14.05
CA PRO A 156 3.39 7.22 13.17
C PRO A 156 1.99 6.85 12.64
N SER A 157 1.86 6.75 11.33
CA SER A 157 0.65 6.22 10.71
C SER A 157 0.64 4.70 10.78
N THR A 158 -0.54 4.10 10.83
CA THR A 158 -0.68 2.66 10.65
C THR A 158 -1.05 2.40 9.19
N VAL A 159 -0.30 1.53 8.53
CA VAL A 159 -0.64 1.00 7.21
C VAL A 159 -1.19 -0.40 7.37
N LEU A 160 -2.13 -0.78 6.53
CA LEU A 160 -2.70 -2.12 6.49
C LEU A 160 -2.10 -2.87 5.31
N ARG A 161 -1.48 -4.02 5.55
CA ARG A 161 -0.93 -4.90 4.53
C ARG A 161 -1.68 -6.21 4.50
N VAL A 162 -2.15 -6.60 3.30
CA VAL A 162 -2.90 -7.83 3.04
C VAL A 162 -2.13 -8.66 2.02
N PRO A 163 -1.61 -9.84 2.37
CA PRO A 163 -1.02 -10.78 1.40
C PRO A 163 -2.06 -11.18 0.37
N LEU A 164 -1.65 -11.30 -0.89
CA LEU A 164 -2.53 -11.63 -2.00
C LEU A 164 -2.32 -13.06 -2.47
N THR A 165 -3.42 -13.75 -2.75
CA THR A 165 -3.42 -14.98 -3.52
C THR A 165 -3.72 -14.63 -4.97
N VAL A 166 -2.68 -14.62 -5.81
CA VAL A 166 -2.81 -14.21 -7.21
C VAL A 166 -3.09 -15.41 -8.09
N SER A 167 -4.22 -15.38 -8.81
CA SER A 167 -4.58 -16.36 -9.82
C SER A 167 -4.05 -15.93 -11.19
N LEU A 168 -3.45 -16.85 -11.95
CA LEU A 168 -2.99 -16.54 -13.31
C LEU A 168 -4.13 -16.74 -14.33
N SER A 169 -4.34 -15.77 -15.19
CA SER A 169 -5.31 -15.84 -16.31
C SER A 169 -4.60 -15.86 -17.65
N ALA A 170 -5.07 -16.73 -18.54
CA ALA A 170 -4.70 -16.71 -19.96
C ALA A 170 -5.53 -15.70 -20.77
N GLU A 171 -6.65 -15.24 -20.21
CA GLU A 171 -7.51 -14.25 -20.82
C GLU A 171 -7.05 -12.84 -20.45
N PRO A 172 -7.26 -11.83 -21.31
CA PRO A 172 -7.00 -10.44 -20.98
C PRO A 172 -7.77 -10.00 -19.73
N LEU A 173 -7.16 -9.16 -18.89
CA LEU A 173 -7.85 -8.51 -17.79
C LEU A 173 -8.75 -7.39 -18.34
N VAL A 174 -9.91 -7.23 -17.74
CA VAL A 174 -10.86 -6.14 -18.06
C VAL A 174 -11.00 -5.27 -16.83
N LEU A 175 -10.70 -3.99 -16.98
CA LEU A 175 -10.85 -3.01 -15.89
C LEU A 175 -12.26 -2.40 -15.97
N GLY A 176 -13.07 -2.67 -14.95
CA GLY A 176 -14.43 -2.14 -14.80
C GLY A 176 -14.51 -0.92 -13.89
N TYR A 177 -15.58 -0.14 -14.02
CA TYR A 177 -15.87 0.93 -13.09
C TYR A 177 -16.38 0.38 -11.75
N PRO A 178 -16.01 1.02 -10.60
CA PRO A 178 -16.56 0.65 -9.31
C PRO A 178 -18.09 0.74 -9.28
N THR A 179 -18.72 -0.23 -8.63
CA THR A 179 -20.16 -0.31 -8.46
C THR A 179 -20.55 -0.21 -7.00
N VAL A 180 -21.67 0.45 -6.72
CA VAL A 180 -22.24 0.50 -5.37
C VAL A 180 -22.85 -0.86 -5.05
N LEU A 181 -22.52 -1.38 -3.87
CA LEU A 181 -23.05 -2.64 -3.38
C LEU A 181 -24.36 -2.45 -2.64
N ALA A 182 -25.20 -3.47 -2.60
CA ALA A 182 -26.40 -3.49 -1.77
C ALA A 182 -26.04 -3.59 -0.28
N GLU A 183 -26.98 -3.23 0.57
CA GLU A 183 -26.81 -3.32 2.04
C GLU A 183 -26.43 -4.76 2.45
N GLY A 184 -25.32 -4.88 3.16
CA GLY A 184 -24.79 -6.15 3.65
C GLY A 184 -23.88 -6.91 2.66
N GLU A 185 -23.69 -6.42 1.43
CA GLU A 185 -22.71 -6.97 0.50
C GLU A 185 -21.29 -6.40 0.77
N ARG A 186 -20.30 -7.21 0.42
CA ARG A 186 -18.87 -6.88 0.50
C ARG A 186 -18.20 -7.18 -0.80
#